data_3041f00f386dd229bf126a812672311d
#
_entry.id   3041f00f386dd229bf126a812672311d
#
_cell.length_a   1.000
_cell.length_b   1.000
_cell.length_c   1.000
_cell.angle_alpha   90.00
_cell.angle_beta   90.00
_cell.angle_gamma   90.00
#
_symmetry.space_group_name_H-M   'P 1'
#
loop_
_entity.id
_entity.type
_entity.pdbx_description
1 polymer ?
#
loop_
_entity_poly.entity_id
_entity_poly.type
_entity_poly.pdbx_seq_one_letter_code
_entity_poly.pdbx_strand_id
1 'polypeptide(L)'
;MQSFRSCALWALLLSPAALLAQTTVSGVLSVGGGTVLQDGNRAAFQEAAQQKKGEFGGLEAFNLIREGKDDVLKFEARALPGLDDYRLFGRYEKTEKYYVEAGFEQFRVWSDGSGGYFRPTNTSFSIFNEDLHLDRSKLWVEAGVTLENATTIRLRY
;
A
#
# COMPACT_ATOMS: atom_id res chain seq x y z
N MET A 1 7.54 41.16 12.70
CA MET A 1 6.24 41.09 12.02
C MET A 1 6.40 40.26 10.77
N GLN A 2 6.10 39.00 10.81
CA GLN A 2 6.13 38.08 9.66
C GLN A 2 4.71 37.59 9.44
N SER A 3 4.22 37.85 8.24
CA SER A 3 2.85 37.54 7.81
C SER A 3 2.75 36.03 7.48
N PHE A 4 1.89 35.33 8.20
CA PHE A 4 1.39 34.01 7.83
C PHE A 4 0.58 34.09 6.55
N ARG A 5 1.07 33.51 5.47
CA ARG A 5 0.27 33.29 4.25
C ARG A 5 -0.54 32.00 4.44
N SER A 6 -1.84 32.19 4.61
CA SER A 6 -2.81 31.09 4.60
C SER A 6 -2.80 30.40 3.24
N CYS A 7 -2.39 29.14 3.21
CA CYS A 7 -2.68 28.25 2.09
C CYS A 7 -4.16 27.89 2.13
N ALA A 8 -4.94 28.52 1.26
CA ALA A 8 -6.34 28.16 1.05
C ALA A 8 -6.40 26.83 0.27
N LEU A 9 -6.84 25.78 0.95
CA LEU A 9 -7.20 24.50 0.34
C LEU A 9 -8.46 24.74 -0.53
N TRP A 10 -8.31 24.64 -1.84
CA TRP A 10 -9.45 24.57 -2.75
C TRP A 10 -10.05 23.18 -2.71
N ALA A 11 -11.11 23.02 -1.94
CA ALA A 11 -11.97 21.84 -2.03
C ALA A 11 -12.75 21.93 -3.34
N LEU A 12 -12.37 21.11 -4.31
CA LEU A 12 -13.15 20.89 -5.53
C LEU A 12 -14.43 20.14 -5.15
N LEU A 13 -15.51 20.87 -4.98
CA LEU A 13 -16.88 20.35 -4.91
C LEU A 13 -17.28 19.90 -6.33
N LEU A 14 -17.02 18.64 -6.64
CA LEU A 14 -17.67 17.97 -7.77
C LEU A 14 -19.12 17.68 -7.38
N SER A 15 -20.02 18.53 -7.84
CA SER A 15 -21.46 18.35 -7.74
C SER A 15 -21.91 17.31 -8.76
N PRO A 16 -22.40 16.11 -8.38
CA PRO A 16 -22.98 15.18 -9.33
C PRO A 16 -24.44 15.53 -9.57
N ALA A 17 -24.71 16.33 -10.56
CA ALA A 17 -26.05 16.36 -11.15
C ALA A 17 -26.15 15.25 -12.19
N ALA A 18 -26.60 14.06 -11.78
CA ALA A 18 -27.03 13.02 -12.70
C ALA A 18 -28.18 12.22 -12.11
N LEU A 19 -29.33 12.39 -12.72
CA LEU A 19 -30.53 11.61 -12.53
C LEU A 19 -30.31 10.13 -12.95
N LEU A 20 -30.92 9.20 -12.15
CA LEU A 20 -31.42 7.89 -12.57
C LEU A 20 -30.42 6.73 -12.74
N ALA A 21 -29.58 6.53 -11.79
CA ALA A 21 -29.24 5.20 -11.25
C ALA A 21 -28.83 5.44 -9.80
N GLN A 22 -29.35 4.66 -8.85
CA GLN A 22 -28.90 4.74 -7.45
C GLN A 22 -27.47 4.25 -7.37
N THR A 23 -26.53 5.14 -7.74
CA THR A 23 -25.10 4.86 -7.64
C THR A 23 -24.57 5.67 -6.47
N THR A 24 -24.13 4.98 -5.44
CA THR A 24 -23.45 5.62 -4.31
C THR A 24 -21.95 5.52 -4.51
N VAL A 25 -21.27 6.65 -4.33
CA VAL A 25 -19.80 6.71 -4.36
C VAL A 25 -19.32 7.22 -3.02
N SER A 26 -18.49 6.47 -2.37
CA SER A 26 -17.83 6.85 -1.13
C SER A 26 -16.32 6.62 -1.22
N GLY A 27 -15.56 7.41 -0.51
CA GLY A 27 -14.12 7.23 -0.52
C GLY A 27 -13.42 7.98 0.61
N VAL A 28 -12.19 7.55 0.87
CA VAL A 28 -11.28 8.17 1.84
C VAL A 28 -9.94 8.37 1.15
N LEU A 29 -9.38 9.56 1.33
CA LEU A 29 -8.01 9.88 0.93
C LEU A 29 -7.25 10.32 2.17
N SER A 30 -6.16 9.62 2.48
CA SER A 30 -5.22 9.97 3.54
C SER A 30 -3.83 10.15 2.95
N VAL A 31 -3.22 11.28 3.24
CA VAL A 31 -1.84 11.58 2.89
C VAL A 31 -1.08 11.89 4.17
N GLY A 32 0.13 11.41 4.27
CA GLY A 32 0.95 11.62 5.45
C GLY A 32 2.43 11.56 5.13
N GLY A 33 3.23 11.89 6.13
CA GLY A 33 4.66 11.84 6.02
C GLY A 33 5.32 12.16 7.35
N GLY A 34 6.60 11.86 7.42
CA GLY A 34 7.40 12.09 8.60
C GLY A 34 8.88 12.01 8.31
N THR A 35 9.66 12.17 9.36
CA THR A 35 11.12 12.04 9.32
C THR A 35 11.56 11.06 10.37
N VAL A 36 12.35 10.08 9.98
CA VAL A 36 13.00 9.14 10.90
C VAL A 36 14.36 9.72 11.27
N LEU A 37 14.51 10.06 12.54
CA LEU A 37 15.79 10.46 13.11
C LEU A 37 16.42 9.25 13.80
N GLN A 38 17.68 9.00 13.50
CA GLN A 38 18.43 7.87 14.04
C GLN A 38 19.83 8.31 14.43
N ASP A 39 20.24 7.90 15.61
CA ASP A 39 21.60 8.00 16.13
C ASP A 39 22.06 6.63 16.63
N GLY A 40 23.35 6.32 16.48
CA GLY A 40 23.93 5.02 16.84
C GLY A 40 23.94 3.98 15.70
N ASN A 41 23.75 2.71 16.05
CA ASN A 41 23.86 1.60 15.11
C ASN A 41 22.71 1.60 14.10
N ARG A 42 23.02 2.02 12.86
CA ARG A 42 22.04 2.11 11.76
C ARG A 42 21.45 0.75 11.40
N ALA A 43 22.29 -0.27 11.24
CA ALA A 43 21.85 -1.59 10.79
C ALA A 43 20.89 -2.25 11.79
N ALA A 44 21.19 -2.20 13.06
CA ALA A 44 20.32 -2.71 14.11
C ALA A 44 19.01 -1.92 14.20
N PHE A 45 19.05 -0.61 14.01
CA PHE A 45 17.83 0.20 13.96
C PHE A 45 16.93 -0.19 12.77
N GLN A 46 17.53 -0.32 11.57
CA GLN A 46 16.80 -0.68 10.36
C GLN A 46 16.08 -2.04 10.51
N GLU A 47 16.77 -3.04 11.07
CA GLU A 47 16.16 -4.33 11.37
C GLU A 47 15.03 -4.22 12.40
N ALA A 48 15.25 -3.53 13.50
CA ALA A 48 14.28 -3.44 14.60
C ALA A 48 13.05 -2.60 14.23
N ALA A 49 13.27 -1.45 13.58
CA ALA A 49 12.22 -0.50 13.24
C ALA A 49 11.59 -0.74 11.86
N GLN A 50 12.21 -1.56 11.01
CA GLN A 50 11.84 -1.77 9.60
C GLN A 50 11.75 -0.45 8.82
N GLN A 51 12.62 0.51 9.14
CA GLN A 51 12.64 1.84 8.58
C GLN A 51 14.08 2.32 8.35
N LYS A 52 14.23 3.18 7.36
CA LYS A 52 15.47 3.87 7.07
C LYS A 52 15.44 5.29 7.64
N LYS A 53 16.59 5.79 8.07
CA LYS A 53 16.75 7.21 8.39
C LYS A 53 16.43 8.07 7.18
N GLY A 54 15.66 9.14 7.39
CA GLY A 54 15.30 10.10 6.35
C GLY A 54 13.82 10.44 6.35
N GLU A 55 13.43 11.13 5.32
CA GLU A 55 12.06 11.56 5.12
C GLU A 55 11.26 10.47 4.39
N PHE A 56 10.02 10.33 4.76
CA PHE A 56 9.05 9.51 4.06
C PHE A 56 7.72 10.26 3.98
N GLY A 57 6.92 9.91 2.99
CA GLY A 57 5.59 10.48 2.83
C GLY A 57 4.96 10.04 1.53
N GLY A 58 3.69 10.34 1.41
CA GLY A 58 2.92 9.99 0.23
C GLY A 58 1.47 9.67 0.56
N LEU A 59 0.91 8.78 -0.23
CA LEU A 59 -0.46 8.29 -0.10
C LEU A 59 -0.51 7.18 0.94
N GLU A 60 -1.02 7.47 2.14
CA GLU A 60 -1.19 6.45 3.20
C GLU A 60 -2.36 5.51 2.92
N ALA A 61 -3.46 6.08 2.45
CA ALA A 61 -4.63 5.31 2.04
C ALA A 61 -5.45 6.09 1.02
N PHE A 62 -5.86 5.39 0.00
CA PHE A 62 -6.93 5.79 -0.90
C PHE A 62 -7.90 4.62 -1.01
N ASN A 63 -9.14 4.84 -0.60
CA ASN A 63 -10.21 3.87 -0.71
C ASN A 63 -11.35 4.51 -1.48
N LEU A 64 -11.82 3.84 -2.51
CA LEU A 64 -12.98 4.22 -3.29
C LEU A 64 -13.91 3.04 -3.40
N ILE A 65 -15.17 3.26 -3.07
CA ILE A 65 -16.25 2.28 -3.26
C ILE A 65 -17.34 2.94 -4.08
N ARG A 66 -17.68 2.32 -5.19
CA ARG A 66 -18.84 2.68 -5.99
C ARG A 66 -19.82 1.51 -5.95
N GLU A 67 -21.02 1.77 -5.46
CA GLU A 67 -22.12 0.82 -5.41
C GLU A 67 -23.17 1.25 -6.44
N GLY A 68 -23.36 0.43 -7.47
CA GLY A 68 -24.44 0.51 -8.42
C GLY A 68 -25.61 -0.39 -8.00
N LYS A 69 -26.65 -0.44 -8.83
CA LYS A 69 -27.82 -1.28 -8.56
C LYS A 69 -27.47 -2.77 -8.48
N ASP A 70 -26.62 -3.22 -9.39
CA ASP A 70 -26.27 -4.65 -9.55
C ASP A 70 -24.76 -4.86 -9.58
N ASP A 71 -23.96 -3.83 -9.29
CA ASP A 71 -22.50 -3.91 -9.37
C ASP A 71 -21.82 -3.11 -8.26
N VAL A 72 -20.64 -3.56 -7.87
CA VAL A 72 -19.78 -2.90 -6.89
C VAL A 72 -18.37 -2.81 -7.47
N LEU A 73 -17.79 -1.61 -7.41
CA LEU A 73 -16.38 -1.38 -7.69
C LEU A 73 -15.69 -0.94 -6.40
N LYS A 74 -14.61 -1.63 -6.05
CA LYS A 74 -13.72 -1.26 -4.95
C LYS A 74 -12.34 -0.99 -5.50
N PHE A 75 -11.73 0.09 -5.03
CA PHE A 75 -10.35 0.43 -5.37
C PHE A 75 -9.63 0.91 -4.12
N GLU A 76 -8.45 0.34 -3.89
CA GLU A 76 -7.58 0.70 -2.76
C GLU A 76 -6.18 0.99 -3.30
N ALA A 77 -5.56 2.05 -2.78
CA ALA A 77 -4.18 2.37 -3.10
C ALA A 77 -3.42 2.90 -1.89
N ARG A 78 -2.14 2.56 -1.83
CA ARG A 78 -1.15 3.08 -0.90
C ARG A 78 0.17 3.24 -1.64
N ALA A 79 0.86 4.35 -1.40
CA ALA A 79 2.15 4.62 -2.00
C ALA A 79 2.99 5.49 -1.07
N LEU A 80 3.96 4.87 -0.40
CA LEU A 80 4.92 5.50 0.51
C LEU A 80 6.35 5.29 -0.01
N PRO A 81 6.80 6.11 -0.99
CA PRO A 81 8.11 5.92 -1.66
C PRO A 81 9.30 5.84 -0.69
N GLY A 82 9.31 6.67 0.37
CA GLY A 82 10.39 6.66 1.34
C GLY A 82 10.49 5.39 2.20
N LEU A 83 9.43 4.58 2.21
CA LEU A 83 9.37 3.29 2.90
C LEU A 83 9.37 2.10 1.93
N ASP A 84 9.37 2.35 0.63
CA ASP A 84 9.22 1.33 -0.44
C ASP A 84 8.00 0.42 -0.23
N ASP A 85 6.91 1.02 0.27
CA ASP A 85 5.66 0.36 0.62
C ASP A 85 4.57 0.82 -0.36
N TYR A 86 4.14 -0.11 -1.20
CA TYR A 86 3.16 0.13 -2.24
C TYR A 86 2.08 -0.93 -2.22
N ARG A 87 0.83 -0.50 -2.34
CA ARG A 87 -0.32 -1.38 -2.50
C ARG A 87 -1.29 -0.80 -3.50
N LEU A 88 -1.73 -1.63 -4.41
CA LEU A 88 -2.78 -1.33 -5.35
C LEU A 88 -3.73 -2.52 -5.39
N PHE A 89 -5.02 -2.28 -5.24
CA PHE A 89 -6.05 -3.31 -5.30
C PHE A 89 -7.28 -2.78 -5.99
N GLY A 90 -7.83 -3.55 -6.89
CA GLY A 90 -9.09 -3.27 -7.56
C GLY A 90 -9.96 -4.51 -7.61
N ARG A 91 -11.23 -4.37 -7.32
CA ARG A 91 -12.25 -5.42 -7.46
C ARG A 91 -13.50 -4.85 -8.09
N TYR A 92 -13.92 -5.48 -9.15
CA TYR A 92 -15.23 -5.27 -9.74
C TYR A 92 -16.06 -6.53 -9.55
N GLU A 93 -17.27 -6.36 -9.05
CA GLU A 93 -18.20 -7.45 -8.80
C GLU A 93 -19.57 -7.12 -9.38
N LYS A 94 -20.10 -8.03 -10.17
CA LYS A 94 -21.51 -8.03 -10.57
C LYS A 94 -22.25 -9.02 -9.71
N THR A 95 -23.20 -8.50 -8.93
CA THR A 95 -23.95 -9.26 -7.91
C THR A 95 -24.49 -10.57 -8.48
N GLU A 96 -24.23 -11.67 -7.79
CA GLU A 96 -24.66 -13.03 -8.11
C GLU A 96 -24.19 -13.57 -9.46
N LYS A 97 -23.28 -12.90 -10.16
CA LYS A 97 -22.80 -13.31 -11.49
C LYS A 97 -21.31 -13.60 -11.52
N TYR A 98 -20.49 -12.58 -11.36
CA TYR A 98 -19.05 -12.72 -11.45
C TYR A 98 -18.34 -11.61 -10.71
N TYR A 99 -17.08 -11.84 -10.43
CA TYR A 99 -16.15 -10.79 -10.01
C TYR A 99 -14.81 -10.96 -10.69
N VAL A 100 -14.08 -9.84 -10.75
CA VAL A 100 -12.69 -9.80 -11.14
C VAL A 100 -11.97 -8.92 -10.13
N GLU A 101 -10.84 -9.39 -9.62
CA GLU A 101 -9.96 -8.62 -8.78
C GLU A 101 -8.53 -8.72 -9.26
N ALA A 102 -7.78 -7.65 -9.04
CA ALA A 102 -6.35 -7.59 -9.28
C ALA A 102 -5.69 -6.79 -8.18
N GLY A 103 -4.48 -7.18 -7.82
CA GLY A 103 -3.73 -6.47 -6.81
C GLY A 103 -2.25 -6.57 -7.02
N PHE A 104 -1.57 -5.54 -6.57
CA PHE A 104 -0.13 -5.45 -6.46
C PHE A 104 0.23 -4.99 -5.05
N GLU A 105 1.21 -5.62 -4.47
CA GLU A 105 1.74 -5.29 -3.15
C GLU A 105 3.26 -5.38 -3.20
N GLN A 106 3.93 -4.38 -2.67
CA GLN A 106 5.37 -4.37 -2.50
C GLN A 106 5.71 -3.75 -1.16
N PHE A 107 6.64 -4.36 -0.46
CA PHE A 107 7.20 -3.81 0.78
C PHE A 107 8.66 -4.23 0.94
N ARG A 108 9.42 -3.40 1.65
CA ARG A 108 10.81 -3.64 1.98
C ARG A 108 10.95 -4.25 3.36
N VAL A 109 11.82 -5.25 3.47
CA VAL A 109 12.23 -5.86 4.74
C VAL A 109 13.70 -5.57 4.94
N TRP A 110 14.02 -4.95 6.07
CA TRP A 110 15.38 -4.63 6.46
C TRP A 110 15.95 -5.73 7.35
N SER A 111 17.25 -5.99 7.19
CA SER A 111 18.01 -6.93 8.00
C SER A 111 19.23 -6.25 8.61
N ASP A 112 19.78 -6.82 9.68
CA ASP A 112 21.00 -6.29 10.30
C ASP A 112 22.21 -6.42 9.36
N GLY A 113 22.70 -5.28 8.91
CA GLY A 113 23.87 -5.16 8.03
C GLY A 113 25.21 -5.06 8.77
N SER A 114 25.25 -5.28 10.08
CA SER A 114 26.49 -5.16 10.85
C SER A 114 27.45 -6.33 10.67
N GLY A 115 26.94 -7.50 10.26
CA GLY A 115 27.73 -8.72 10.07
C GLY A 115 27.29 -9.87 10.97
N GLY A 116 28.12 -10.84 11.14
CA GLY A 116 27.77 -12.04 11.87
C GLY A 116 28.96 -12.89 12.31
N TYR A 117 28.63 -14.04 12.88
CA TYR A 117 29.59 -15.02 13.36
C TYR A 117 29.37 -16.37 12.63
N PHE A 118 30.40 -16.83 11.98
CA PHE A 118 30.38 -18.09 11.24
C PHE A 118 31.01 -19.22 12.06
N ARG A 119 30.18 -20.05 12.66
CA ARG A 119 30.61 -21.14 13.56
C ARG A 119 31.62 -22.13 12.98
N PRO A 120 31.48 -22.59 11.72
CA PRO A 120 32.41 -23.60 11.19
C PRO A 120 33.86 -23.17 11.19
N THR A 121 34.16 -21.90 11.01
CA THR A 121 35.53 -21.37 11.03
C THR A 121 35.85 -20.60 12.29
N ASN A 122 34.87 -20.47 13.20
CA ASN A 122 35.01 -19.69 14.42
C ASN A 122 35.42 -18.24 14.19
N THR A 123 34.94 -17.63 13.10
CA THR A 123 35.30 -16.29 12.64
C THR A 123 34.13 -15.34 12.67
N SER A 124 34.37 -14.12 13.10
CA SER A 124 33.42 -13.00 12.92
C SER A 124 33.71 -12.30 11.61
N PHE A 125 32.66 -11.85 10.92
CA PHE A 125 32.76 -11.04 9.74
C PHE A 125 31.90 -9.79 9.90
N SER A 126 32.33 -8.71 9.25
CA SER A 126 31.60 -7.46 9.22
C SER A 126 31.20 -7.15 7.78
N ILE A 127 30.00 -6.64 7.59
CA ILE A 127 29.53 -6.11 6.31
C ILE A 127 29.47 -4.57 6.34
N PHE A 128 30.17 -3.97 7.28
CA PHE A 128 30.44 -2.52 7.36
C PHE A 128 29.17 -1.66 7.45
N ASN A 129 28.13 -2.12 8.13
CA ASN A 129 26.83 -1.45 8.24
C ASN A 129 26.22 -1.14 6.87
N GLU A 130 26.33 -2.05 5.93
CA GLU A 130 25.65 -1.94 4.65
C GLU A 130 24.13 -1.96 4.82
N ASP A 131 23.44 -1.29 3.89
CA ASP A 131 21.98 -1.32 3.83
C ASP A 131 21.51 -2.68 3.29
N LEU A 132 21.29 -3.63 4.19
CA LEU A 132 20.83 -4.97 3.84
C LEU A 132 19.31 -5.03 3.87
N HIS A 133 18.71 -5.18 2.70
CA HIS A 133 17.26 -5.24 2.56
C HIS A 133 16.83 -6.19 1.47
N LEU A 134 15.56 -6.59 1.53
CA LEU A 134 14.89 -7.41 0.54
C LEU A 134 13.55 -6.77 0.18
N ASP A 135 13.38 -6.42 -1.10
CA ASP A 135 12.10 -5.97 -1.62
C ASP A 135 11.25 -7.19 -2.00
N ARG A 136 10.09 -7.30 -1.39
CA ARG A 136 9.12 -8.35 -1.68
C ARG A 136 7.95 -7.76 -2.43
N SER A 137 7.62 -8.36 -3.57
CA SER A 137 6.47 -7.94 -4.34
C SER A 137 5.59 -9.13 -4.70
N LYS A 138 4.30 -8.87 -4.82
CA LYS A 138 3.29 -9.84 -5.22
C LYS A 138 2.30 -9.15 -6.15
N LEU A 139 2.08 -9.79 -7.28
CA LEU A 139 1.03 -9.44 -8.23
C LEU A 139 0.06 -10.62 -8.30
N TRP A 140 -1.24 -10.35 -8.32
CA TRP A 140 -2.25 -11.38 -8.53
C TRP A 140 -3.43 -10.86 -9.32
N VAL A 141 -4.07 -11.78 -10.01
CA VAL A 141 -5.35 -11.58 -10.66
C VAL A 141 -6.24 -12.76 -10.29
N GLU A 142 -7.46 -12.47 -9.89
CA GLU A 142 -8.47 -13.49 -9.60
C GLU A 142 -9.76 -13.15 -10.32
N ALA A 143 -10.41 -14.15 -10.87
CA ALA A 143 -11.74 -14.05 -11.44
C ALA A 143 -12.62 -15.19 -10.91
N GLY A 144 -13.87 -14.88 -10.62
CA GLY A 144 -14.83 -15.85 -10.16
C GLY A 144 -16.18 -15.68 -10.89
N VAL A 145 -16.84 -16.81 -11.13
CA VAL A 145 -18.18 -16.85 -11.73
C VAL A 145 -19.08 -17.66 -10.80
N THR A 146 -20.26 -17.12 -10.50
CA THR A 146 -21.30 -17.79 -9.71
C THR A 146 -22.32 -18.40 -10.65
N LEU A 147 -22.54 -19.69 -10.52
CA LEU A 147 -23.52 -20.45 -11.28
C LEU A 147 -24.91 -20.35 -10.60
N GLU A 148 -25.96 -20.68 -11.33
CA GLU A 148 -27.36 -20.60 -10.87
C GLU A 148 -27.65 -21.41 -9.60
N ASN A 149 -26.87 -22.46 -9.33
CA ASN A 149 -26.97 -23.29 -8.12
C ASN A 149 -26.15 -22.72 -6.92
N ALA A 150 -25.76 -21.45 -6.95
CA ALA A 150 -24.92 -20.79 -5.98
C ALA A 150 -23.49 -21.35 -5.86
N THR A 151 -23.04 -22.17 -6.80
CA THR A 151 -21.65 -22.64 -6.86
C THR A 151 -20.76 -21.57 -7.48
N THR A 152 -19.66 -21.22 -6.81
CA THR A 152 -18.69 -20.27 -7.35
C THR A 152 -17.43 -20.99 -7.81
N ILE A 153 -17.07 -20.79 -9.07
CA ILE A 153 -15.80 -21.25 -9.65
C ILE A 153 -14.83 -20.06 -9.66
N ARG A 154 -13.63 -20.26 -9.12
CA ARG A 154 -12.57 -19.25 -9.04
C ARG A 154 -11.32 -19.70 -9.77
N LEU A 155 -10.69 -18.75 -10.46
CA LEU A 155 -9.37 -18.90 -11.04
C LEU A 155 -8.48 -17.77 -10.52
N ARG A 156 -7.33 -18.12 -9.99
CA ARG A 156 -6.33 -17.18 -9.48
C ARG A 156 -4.96 -17.47 -10.09
N TYR A 157 -4.31 -16.40 -10.51
CA TYR A 157 -2.92 -16.41 -10.95
C TYR A 157 -2.08 -15.55 -10.00
#